data_bb119dd95824543f361b6c4d1c572ba1
#
_entry.id   bb119dd95824543f361b6c4d1c572ba1
#
_cell.length_a   1.000
_cell.length_b   1.000
_cell.length_c   1.000
_cell.angle_alpha   90.00
_cell.angle_beta   90.00
_cell.angle_gamma   90.00
#
_symmetry.space_group_name_H-M   'P 1'
#
loop_
_entity.id
_entity.type
_entity.pdbx_description
1 polymer ?
#
loop_
_entity_poly.entity_id
_entity_poly.type
_entity_poly.pdbx_seq_one_letter_code
_entity_poly.pdbx_strand_id
1 'polypeptide(L)'
;MEYEFDDKDDGLQDAEDDLEMLREDLIGELRAINQYQEHIASLESEEAVAALEHVIEEEKEHVAELLKLISLLDPVQAEKLSKQVWY
;
A
#
# COMPACT_ATOMS: atom_id res chain seq x y z
N MET A 1 -27.28 7.42 -13.07
CA MET A 1 -26.77 7.43 -13.13
C MET A 1 -26.13 7.60 -13.44
N GLU A 2 -26.21 7.76 -13.70
CA GLU A 2 -25.65 7.87 -13.96
C GLU A 2 -24.59 8.14 -14.04
N TYR A 3 -24.06 8.12 -14.03
CA TYR A 3 -23.10 8.47 -14.15
C TYR A 3 -22.55 8.52 -15.22
N GLU A 4 -22.59 8.76 -15.88
CA GLU A 4 -22.20 8.68 -16.69
C GLU A 4 -21.13 8.99 -17.16
N PHE A 5 -20.62 9.31 -17.37
CA PHE A 5 -19.75 9.61 -17.65
C PHE A 5 -19.18 9.72 -18.60
N ASP A 6 -18.72 9.96 -19.07
CA ASP A 6 -18.20 10.03 -19.81
C ASP A 6 -17.18 9.72 -20.19
N ASP A 7 -16.94 9.65 -20.71
CA ASP A 7 -16.22 9.28 -21.08
C ASP A 7 -14.99 9.07 -21.51
N LYS A 8 -14.47 9.42 -22.07
CA LYS A 8 -13.55 9.25 -22.90
C LYS A 8 -12.22 9.51 -22.44
N ASP A 9 -11.92 10.56 -22.05
CA ASP A 9 -10.76 10.75 -21.22
C ASP A 9 -10.95 10.01 -19.93
N ASP A 10 -12.03 9.32 -19.84
CA ASP A 10 -12.40 8.59 -18.65
C ASP A 10 -11.41 7.52 -18.27
N GLY A 11 -10.77 6.89 -19.27
CA GLY A 11 -9.80 5.86 -18.96
C GLY A 11 -8.61 6.40 -18.19
N LEU A 12 -8.12 7.58 -18.59
CA LEU A 12 -7.01 8.20 -17.89
C LEU A 12 -7.41 8.67 -16.51
N GLN A 13 -8.62 9.26 -16.41
CA GLN A 13 -9.09 9.75 -15.14
C GLN A 13 -9.27 8.60 -14.15
N ASP A 14 -9.83 7.49 -14.62
CA ASP A 14 -10.03 6.33 -13.77
C ASP A 14 -8.70 5.77 -13.27
N ALA A 15 -7.69 5.72 -14.14
CA ALA A 15 -6.39 5.22 -13.73
C ALA A 15 -5.75 6.12 -12.70
N GLU A 16 -5.91 7.44 -12.84
CA GLU A 16 -5.37 8.36 -11.87
C GLU A 16 -6.07 8.24 -10.53
N ASP A 17 -7.40 8.05 -10.56
CA ASP A 17 -8.16 7.87 -9.34
C ASP A 17 -7.75 6.58 -8.64
N ASP A 18 -7.56 5.51 -9.41
CA ASP A 18 -7.10 4.26 -8.84
C ASP A 18 -5.73 4.41 -8.20
N LEU A 19 -4.82 5.11 -8.88
CA LEU A 19 -3.50 5.32 -8.33
C LEU A 19 -3.55 6.11 -7.03
N GLU A 20 -4.39 7.13 -6.98
CA GLU A 20 -4.51 7.91 -5.76
C GLU A 20 -4.96 7.03 -4.60
N MET A 21 -5.99 6.21 -4.84
CA MET A 21 -6.49 5.33 -3.80
C MET A 21 -5.44 4.33 -3.35
N LEU A 22 -4.71 3.74 -4.30
CA LEU A 22 -3.69 2.77 -3.95
C LEU A 22 -2.54 3.39 -3.17
N ARG A 23 -2.16 4.62 -3.53
CA ARG A 23 -1.12 5.31 -2.79
C ARG A 23 -1.58 5.62 -1.36
N GLU A 24 -2.83 6.01 -1.18
CA GLU A 24 -3.36 6.23 0.15
C GLU A 24 -3.41 4.93 0.95
N ASP A 25 -3.76 3.83 0.29
CA ASP A 25 -3.73 2.54 0.94
C ASP A 25 -2.32 2.18 1.39
N LEU A 26 -1.33 2.45 0.55
CA LEU A 26 0.07 2.19 0.90
C LEU A 26 0.49 3.00 2.12
N ILE A 27 0.11 4.28 2.14
CA ILE A 27 0.40 5.11 3.31
C ILE A 27 -0.22 4.50 4.56
N GLY A 28 -1.46 4.03 4.45
CA GLY A 28 -2.14 3.42 5.57
C GLY A 28 -1.43 2.18 6.09
N GLU A 29 -0.92 1.33 5.18
CA GLU A 29 -0.21 0.13 5.60
C GLU A 29 1.08 0.49 6.32
N LEU A 30 1.80 1.47 5.79
CA LEU A 30 3.05 1.88 6.43
C LEU A 30 2.78 2.47 7.81
N ARG A 31 1.73 3.26 7.95
CA ARG A 31 1.36 3.79 9.25
C ARG A 31 0.95 2.70 10.23
N ALA A 32 0.26 1.68 9.72
CA ALA A 32 -0.16 0.57 10.57
C ALA A 32 1.05 -0.17 11.13
N ILE A 33 2.08 -0.38 10.31
CA ILE A 33 3.29 -1.01 10.79
C ILE A 33 3.91 -0.20 11.93
N ASN A 34 4.01 1.10 11.75
CA ASN A 34 4.56 1.96 12.81
C ASN A 34 3.73 1.88 14.08
N GLN A 35 2.42 1.89 13.94
CA GLN A 35 1.52 1.86 15.09
C GLN A 35 1.64 0.55 15.84
N TYR A 36 1.67 -0.57 15.12
CA TYR A 36 1.78 -1.86 15.78
C TYR A 36 3.12 -2.02 16.46
N GLN A 37 4.19 -1.50 15.87
CA GLN A 37 5.51 -1.56 16.52
C GLN A 37 5.52 -0.76 17.81
N GLU A 38 4.86 0.37 17.80
CA GLU A 38 4.75 1.18 19.01
C GLU A 38 3.96 0.43 20.08
N HIS A 39 2.88 -0.24 19.68
CA HIS A 39 2.08 -1.00 20.61
C HIS A 39 2.88 -2.16 21.20
N ILE A 40 3.66 -2.84 20.40
CA ILE A 40 4.47 -3.94 20.87
C ILE A 40 5.40 -3.49 22.00
N ALA A 41 5.96 -2.30 21.87
CA ALA A 41 6.87 -1.78 22.89
C ALA A 41 6.18 -1.58 24.24
N SER A 42 4.85 -1.43 24.24
CA SER A 42 4.10 -1.18 25.47
C SER A 42 3.34 -2.39 25.98
N LEU A 43 3.24 -3.45 25.18
CA LEU A 43 2.47 -4.62 25.57
C LEU A 43 3.26 -5.49 26.53
N GLU A 44 2.56 -6.05 27.50
CA GLU A 44 3.18 -6.97 28.45
C GLU A 44 2.84 -8.42 28.14
N SER A 45 1.77 -8.66 27.38
CA SER A 45 1.36 -10.02 27.02
C SER A 45 2.26 -10.53 25.91
N GLU A 46 2.96 -11.63 26.18
CA GLU A 46 3.83 -12.22 25.15
C GLU A 46 3.01 -12.73 23.99
N GLU A 47 1.81 -13.24 24.24
CA GLU A 47 0.95 -13.70 23.16
C GLU A 47 0.51 -12.54 22.28
N ALA A 48 0.18 -11.40 22.90
CA ALA A 48 -0.22 -10.25 22.11
C ALA A 48 0.95 -9.72 21.29
N VAL A 49 2.16 -9.71 21.85
CA VAL A 49 3.34 -9.29 21.11
C VAL A 49 3.54 -10.18 19.90
N ALA A 50 3.49 -11.50 20.10
CA ALA A 50 3.69 -12.43 18.99
C ALA A 50 2.64 -12.25 17.92
N ALA A 51 1.39 -12.02 18.32
CA ALA A 51 0.32 -11.82 17.35
C ALA A 51 0.55 -10.56 16.53
N LEU A 52 0.95 -9.46 17.18
CA LEU A 52 1.20 -8.23 16.45
C LEU A 52 2.42 -8.32 15.56
N GLU A 53 3.45 -9.08 15.99
CA GLU A 53 4.59 -9.28 15.11
C GLU A 53 4.16 -10.00 13.83
N HIS A 54 3.25 -10.96 13.97
CA HIS A 54 2.73 -11.64 12.79
C HIS A 54 1.92 -10.68 11.91
N VAL A 55 1.10 -9.84 12.53
CA VAL A 55 0.33 -8.85 11.78
C VAL A 55 1.26 -7.91 11.01
N ILE A 56 2.35 -7.50 11.65
CA ILE A 56 3.31 -6.62 10.97
C ILE A 56 3.89 -7.29 9.74
N GLU A 57 4.21 -8.58 9.83
CA GLU A 57 4.72 -9.28 8.66
C GLU A 57 3.70 -9.30 7.54
N GLU A 58 2.42 -9.50 7.89
CA GLU A 58 1.38 -9.46 6.87
C GLU A 58 1.23 -8.08 6.27
N GLU A 59 1.36 -7.02 7.09
CA GLU A 59 1.29 -5.67 6.54
C GLU A 59 2.43 -5.39 5.58
N LYS A 60 3.62 -5.93 5.87
CA LYS A 60 4.74 -5.76 4.94
C LYS A 60 4.48 -6.48 3.63
N GLU A 61 3.79 -7.59 3.67
CA GLU A 61 3.39 -8.25 2.44
C GLU A 61 2.39 -7.39 1.67
N HIS A 62 1.45 -6.77 2.38
CA HIS A 62 0.50 -5.87 1.73
C HIS A 62 1.22 -4.69 1.08
N VAL A 63 2.25 -4.16 1.74
CA VAL A 63 3.05 -3.08 1.16
C VAL A 63 3.63 -3.54 -0.18
N ALA A 64 4.18 -4.74 -0.23
CA ALA A 64 4.76 -5.26 -1.47
C ALA A 64 3.69 -5.42 -2.54
N GLU A 65 2.51 -5.92 -2.18
CA GLU A 65 1.43 -6.09 -3.13
C GLU A 65 0.95 -4.76 -3.67
N LEU A 66 0.83 -3.76 -2.79
CA LEU A 66 0.39 -2.43 -3.23
C LEU A 66 1.42 -1.79 -4.14
N LEU A 67 2.70 -1.94 -3.83
CA LEU A 67 3.75 -1.43 -4.73
C LEU A 67 3.67 -2.07 -6.09
N LYS A 68 3.35 -3.37 -6.16
CA LYS A 68 3.19 -4.04 -7.43
C LYS A 68 2.01 -3.47 -8.20
N LEU A 69 0.88 -3.27 -7.52
CA LEU A 69 -0.30 -2.71 -8.19
C LEU A 69 -0.03 -1.30 -8.68
N ILE A 70 0.62 -0.47 -7.86
CA ILE A 70 0.96 0.89 -8.27
C ILE A 70 1.87 0.84 -9.50
N SER A 71 2.84 -0.08 -9.52
CA SER A 71 3.74 -0.20 -10.66
C SER A 71 3.02 -0.61 -11.93
N LEU A 72 1.98 -1.44 -11.80
CA LEU A 72 1.21 -1.84 -12.97
C LEU A 72 0.47 -0.67 -13.59
N LEU A 73 0.01 0.27 -12.76
CA LEU A 73 -0.77 1.40 -13.24
C LEU A 73 0.07 2.64 -13.52
N ASP A 74 1.31 2.67 -13.04
CA ASP A 74 2.17 3.84 -13.16
C ASP A 74 3.52 3.40 -13.75
N PRO A 75 3.63 3.42 -15.09
CA PRO A 75 4.88 2.95 -15.73
C PRO A 75 6.11 3.74 -15.30
N VAL A 76 5.96 5.02 -15.00
CA VAL A 76 7.11 5.81 -14.56
C VAL A 76 7.58 5.31 -13.20
N GLN A 77 6.65 5.05 -12.29
CA GLN A 77 7.03 4.50 -11.00
C GLN A 77 7.69 3.14 -11.15
N ALA A 78 7.17 2.31 -12.04
CA ALA A 78 7.75 1.00 -12.29
C ALA A 78 9.18 1.13 -12.78
N GLU A 79 9.42 2.06 -13.70
CA GLU A 79 10.76 2.26 -14.24
C GLU A 79 11.72 2.71 -13.14
N LYS A 80 11.29 3.65 -12.30
CA LYS A 80 12.17 4.13 -11.24
C LYS A 80 12.51 3.02 -10.26
N LEU A 81 11.54 2.19 -9.91
CA LEU A 81 11.80 1.08 -9.01
C LEU A 81 12.76 0.08 -9.63
N SER A 82 12.63 -0.18 -10.93
CA SER A 82 13.46 -1.18 -11.58
C SER A 82 14.92 -0.77 -11.62
N LYS A 83 15.22 0.51 -11.47
CA LYS A 83 16.58 1.02 -11.49
C LYS A 83 17.25 0.97 -10.13
N GLN A 84 16.53 0.63 -9.10
CA GLN A 84 17.09 0.55 -7.76
C GLN A 84 17.63 -0.84 -7.51
N VAL A 85 18.75 -0.90 -6.80
CA VAL A 85 19.32 -2.18 -6.40
C VAL A 85 18.96 -2.38 -4.93
N TRP A 86 18.17 -3.41 -4.69
CA TRP A 86 17.67 -3.62 -3.34
C TRP A 86 18.63 -4.43 -2.47
N TYR A 87 19.45 -5.27 -3.08
CA TYR A 87 20.39 -6.10 -2.36
C TYR A 87 21.69 -6.28 -3.13
#